data_a377f7ec9f8daf1e4bd2f7865e543ecc
#
_entry.id   a377f7ec9f8daf1e4bd2f7865e543ecc
#
_cell.length_a   1.000
_cell.length_b   1.000
_cell.length_c   1.000
_cell.angle_alpha   90.00
_cell.angle_beta   90.00
_cell.angle_gamma   90.00
#
_symmetry.space_group_name_H-M   'P 1'
#
loop_
_entity.id
_entity.type
_entity.pdbx_description
1 polymer ?
#
loop_
_entity_poly.entity_id
_entity_poly.type
_entity_poly.pdbx_seq_one_letter_code
_entity_poly.pdbx_strand_id
1 'polypeptide(L)'
;MAVHLYGHPCDMDQVMEIAKEHNLKVIEDCAQAHGAEYKGKKIGAIADAGVFSFYPGKNLGAYGDAGAIITNNDQVAQKTRMIANHGRIEKYNHEFEGRNSRLDGIQAAILSVKLKHLESWINSRV
;
A
#
# COMPACT_ATOMS: atom_id res chain seq x y z
N MET A 1 -6.74 -11.85 -1.15
CA MET A 1 -6.35 -10.59 -0.47
C MET A 1 -6.46 -10.81 1.03
N ALA A 2 -5.41 -10.52 1.80
CA ALA A 2 -5.39 -10.57 3.26
C ALA A 2 -5.64 -9.16 3.81
N VAL A 3 -6.65 -8.99 4.68
CA VAL A 3 -7.01 -7.67 5.24
C VAL A 3 -6.57 -7.60 6.70
N HIS A 4 -5.66 -6.70 7.02
CA HIS A 4 -5.17 -6.45 8.39
C HIS A 4 -6.13 -5.51 9.11
N LEU A 5 -7.24 -6.08 9.60
CA LEU A 5 -8.34 -5.31 10.15
C LEU A 5 -7.98 -4.69 11.51
N TYR A 6 -8.29 -3.42 11.70
CA TYR A 6 -8.04 -2.64 12.93
C TYR A 6 -6.59 -2.67 13.45
N GLY A 7 -5.62 -2.84 12.54
CA GLY A 7 -4.21 -2.90 12.92
C GLY A 7 -3.74 -4.29 13.37
N HIS A 8 -4.61 -5.30 13.33
CA HIS A 8 -4.25 -6.68 13.68
C HIS A 8 -3.87 -7.46 12.41
N PRO A 9 -2.61 -7.89 12.26
CA PRO A 9 -2.17 -8.65 11.10
C PRO A 9 -2.90 -10.01 11.00
N CYS A 10 -3.22 -10.41 9.77
CA CYS A 10 -3.64 -11.78 9.48
C CYS A 10 -2.52 -12.76 9.84
N ASP A 11 -2.85 -14.04 10.02
CA ASP A 11 -1.85 -15.11 10.05
C ASP A 11 -1.24 -15.28 8.66
N MET A 12 -0.17 -14.50 8.42
CA MET A 12 0.48 -14.45 7.10
C MET A 12 1.22 -15.74 6.77
N ASP A 13 1.64 -16.52 7.75
CA ASP A 13 2.29 -17.82 7.48
C ASP A 13 1.30 -18.77 6.81
N GLN A 14 0.10 -18.91 7.35
CA GLN A 14 -0.95 -19.76 6.77
C GLN A 14 -1.41 -19.22 5.40
N VAL A 15 -1.58 -17.90 5.27
CA VAL A 15 -1.96 -17.28 3.99
C VAL A 15 -0.94 -17.56 2.90
N MET A 16 0.36 -17.40 3.24
CA MET A 16 1.44 -17.61 2.27
C MET A 16 1.68 -19.10 1.95
N GLU A 17 1.42 -20.00 2.90
CA GLU A 17 1.47 -21.45 2.67
C GLU A 17 0.41 -21.86 1.63
N ILE A 18 -0.85 -21.47 1.85
CA ILE A 18 -1.96 -21.72 0.91
C ILE A 18 -1.66 -21.11 -0.48
N ALA A 19 -1.16 -19.88 -0.48
CA ALA A 19 -0.82 -19.21 -1.73
C ALA A 19 0.26 -19.95 -2.52
N LYS A 20 1.26 -20.48 -1.84
CA LYS A 20 2.33 -21.30 -2.45
C LYS A 20 1.80 -22.61 -2.98
N GLU A 21 0.97 -23.33 -2.22
CA GLU A 21 0.36 -24.61 -2.61
C GLU A 21 -0.48 -24.47 -3.89
N HIS A 22 -1.24 -23.37 -3.98
CA HIS A 22 -2.17 -23.12 -5.10
C HIS A 22 -1.63 -22.17 -6.16
N ASN A 23 -0.33 -21.80 -6.12
CA ASN A 23 0.31 -20.85 -7.03
C ASN A 23 -0.46 -19.53 -7.16
N LEU A 24 -0.91 -18.97 -6.02
CA LEU A 24 -1.67 -17.74 -5.95
C LEU A 24 -0.77 -16.54 -5.69
N LYS A 25 -1.21 -15.36 -6.14
CA LYS A 25 -0.64 -14.07 -5.77
C LYS A 25 -1.40 -13.47 -4.59
N VAL A 26 -0.67 -12.90 -3.64
CA VAL A 26 -1.26 -12.34 -2.41
C VAL A 26 -1.08 -10.82 -2.40
N ILE A 27 -2.17 -10.13 -2.07
CA ILE A 27 -2.16 -8.69 -1.78
C ILE A 27 -2.53 -8.50 -0.32
N GLU A 28 -1.73 -7.73 0.41
CA GLU A 28 -2.00 -7.30 1.76
C GLU A 28 -2.80 -5.98 1.73
N ASP A 29 -4.00 -5.96 2.30
CA ASP A 29 -4.74 -4.72 2.56
C ASP A 29 -4.33 -4.16 3.93
N CYS A 30 -3.48 -3.13 3.88
CA CYS A 30 -2.91 -2.45 5.04
C CYS A 30 -3.63 -1.13 5.37
N ALA A 31 -4.80 -0.88 4.76
CA ALA A 31 -5.51 0.40 4.87
C ALA A 31 -5.88 0.79 6.32
N GLN A 32 -5.94 -0.17 7.24
CA GLN A 32 -6.24 0.06 8.66
C GLN A 32 -5.07 -0.30 9.60
N ALA A 33 -3.88 -0.59 9.07
CA ALA A 33 -2.81 -1.20 9.84
C ALA A 33 -1.43 -0.56 9.59
N HIS A 34 -1.39 0.77 9.40
CA HIS A 34 -0.14 1.50 9.20
C HIS A 34 0.83 1.24 10.36
N GLY A 35 2.03 0.73 10.03
CA GLY A 35 3.08 0.46 11.00
C GLY A 35 2.97 -0.86 11.76
N ALA A 36 1.90 -1.63 11.58
CA ALA A 36 1.76 -2.95 12.19
C ALA A 36 2.83 -3.94 11.71
N GLU A 37 3.13 -4.92 12.56
CA GLU A 37 4.15 -5.93 12.28
C GLU A 37 3.61 -7.34 12.51
N TYR A 38 4.01 -8.26 11.65
CA TYR A 38 3.81 -9.68 11.81
C TYR A 38 5.17 -10.36 11.96
N LYS A 39 5.43 -10.93 13.14
CA LYS A 39 6.71 -11.59 13.49
C LYS A 39 7.94 -10.73 13.15
N GLY A 40 7.89 -9.43 13.49
CA GLY A 40 8.97 -8.48 13.28
C GLY A 40 9.13 -7.97 11.84
N LYS A 41 8.21 -8.29 10.95
CA LYS A 41 8.17 -7.76 9.58
C LYS A 41 7.01 -6.77 9.44
N LYS A 42 7.27 -5.61 8.86
CA LYS A 42 6.20 -4.65 8.54
C LYS A 42 5.22 -5.28 7.55
N ILE A 43 3.92 -5.18 7.86
CA ILE A 43 2.87 -5.61 6.94
C ILE A 43 2.92 -4.80 5.64
N GLY A 44 2.40 -5.39 4.56
CA GLY A 44 2.50 -4.84 3.21
C GLY A 44 3.80 -5.21 2.48
N ALA A 45 4.83 -5.69 3.23
CA ALA A 45 6.12 -6.13 2.68
C ALA A 45 6.32 -7.66 2.75
N ILE A 46 5.29 -8.42 3.14
CA ILE A 46 5.35 -9.87 3.34
C ILE A 46 4.92 -10.60 2.06
N ALA A 47 3.86 -10.13 1.42
CA ALA A 47 3.29 -10.73 0.22
C ALA A 47 3.79 -10.08 -1.09
N ASP A 48 3.12 -10.37 -2.24
CA ASP A 48 3.52 -9.84 -3.56
C ASP A 48 3.33 -8.32 -3.66
N ALA A 49 2.32 -7.77 -2.98
CA ALA A 49 2.07 -6.33 -2.90
C ALA A 49 1.29 -5.97 -1.64
N GLY A 50 1.50 -4.77 -1.12
CA GLY A 50 0.72 -4.16 -0.04
C GLY A 50 0.02 -2.90 -0.53
N VAL A 51 -1.24 -2.69 -0.09
CA VAL A 51 -2.01 -1.50 -0.42
C VAL A 51 -2.33 -0.70 0.84
N PHE A 52 -2.19 0.62 0.77
CA PHE A 52 -2.41 1.55 1.87
C PHE A 52 -3.42 2.62 1.45
N SER A 53 -4.30 2.98 2.37
CA SER A 53 -5.17 4.14 2.24
C SER A 53 -4.60 5.28 3.07
N PHE A 54 -4.55 6.47 2.49
CA PHE A 54 -4.23 7.72 3.19
C PHE A 54 -5.45 8.64 3.28
N TYR A 55 -6.66 8.06 3.26
CA TYR A 55 -7.88 8.80 3.56
C TYR A 55 -7.71 9.58 4.88
N PRO A 56 -8.27 10.79 5.04
CA PRO A 56 -7.98 11.68 6.17
C PRO A 56 -8.13 11.08 7.56
N GLY A 57 -9.03 10.10 7.75
CA GLY A 57 -9.24 9.41 9.01
C GLY A 57 -8.26 8.28 9.32
N LYS A 58 -7.31 7.97 8.43
CA LYS A 58 -6.30 6.92 8.66
C LYS A 58 -5.17 7.40 9.57
N ASN A 59 -4.43 6.46 10.19
CA ASN A 59 -3.27 6.78 11.04
C ASN A 59 -2.28 7.71 10.34
N LEU A 60 -2.01 7.46 9.06
CA LEU A 60 -1.33 8.40 8.18
C LEU A 60 -2.36 8.88 7.16
N GLY A 61 -3.03 9.98 7.44
CA GLY A 61 -4.07 10.56 6.60
C GLY A 61 -3.60 11.82 5.87
N ALA A 62 -3.89 11.91 4.58
CA ALA A 62 -3.79 13.13 3.78
C ALA A 62 -4.94 14.10 4.12
N TYR A 63 -5.06 15.21 3.39
CA TYR A 63 -6.19 16.16 3.50
C TYR A 63 -7.19 15.98 2.34
N GLY A 64 -7.25 14.79 1.79
CA GLY A 64 -8.13 14.34 0.72
C GLY A 64 -7.88 12.87 0.42
N ASP A 65 -8.42 12.37 -0.70
CA ASP A 65 -8.19 10.99 -1.10
C ASP A 65 -6.73 10.77 -1.53
N ALA A 66 -6.14 9.73 -0.98
CA ALA A 66 -4.78 9.33 -1.28
C ALA A 66 -4.56 7.86 -0.91
N GLY A 67 -3.58 7.23 -1.52
CA GLY A 67 -3.19 5.85 -1.24
C GLY A 67 -1.84 5.51 -1.84
N ALA A 68 -1.33 4.34 -1.51
CA ALA A 68 -0.11 3.80 -2.08
C ALA A 68 -0.19 2.29 -2.28
N ILE A 69 0.58 1.82 -3.23
CA ILE A 69 0.89 0.40 -3.43
C ILE A 69 2.39 0.25 -3.25
N ILE A 70 2.79 -0.75 -2.47
CA ILE A 70 4.20 -1.14 -2.32
C ILE A 70 4.40 -2.56 -2.83
N THR A 71 5.54 -2.84 -3.43
CA THR A 71 5.92 -4.16 -3.93
C THR A 71 7.43 -4.22 -4.13
N ASN A 72 8.00 -5.41 -4.01
CA ASN A 72 9.40 -5.71 -4.37
C ASN A 72 9.53 -6.24 -5.81
N ASN A 73 8.44 -6.30 -6.57
CA ASN A 73 8.43 -6.73 -7.96
C ASN A 73 8.43 -5.51 -8.89
N ASP A 74 9.53 -5.28 -9.61
CA ASP A 74 9.69 -4.14 -10.51
C ASP A 74 8.64 -4.10 -11.62
N GLN A 75 8.21 -5.25 -12.16
CA GLN A 75 7.18 -5.30 -13.18
C GLN A 75 5.81 -4.86 -12.64
N VAL A 76 5.48 -5.30 -11.41
CA VAL A 76 4.24 -4.86 -10.72
C VAL A 76 4.31 -3.35 -10.45
N ALA A 77 5.45 -2.86 -9.95
CA ALA A 77 5.65 -1.44 -9.68
C ALA A 77 5.50 -0.58 -10.95
N GLN A 78 6.13 -1.01 -12.06
CA GLN A 78 6.05 -0.31 -13.34
C GLN A 78 4.62 -0.30 -13.88
N LYS A 79 3.96 -1.47 -13.96
CA LYS A 79 2.58 -1.57 -14.45
C LYS A 79 1.59 -0.75 -13.61
N THR A 80 1.77 -0.75 -12.29
CA THR A 80 0.93 0.04 -11.38
C THR A 80 1.08 1.55 -11.68
N ARG A 81 2.31 2.06 -11.86
CA ARG A 81 2.54 3.45 -12.25
C ARG A 81 1.90 3.79 -13.59
N MET A 82 2.01 2.88 -14.56
CA MET A 82 1.38 3.07 -15.88
C MET A 82 -0.14 3.12 -15.77
N ILE A 83 -0.76 2.16 -15.07
CA ILE A 83 -2.23 2.13 -14.86
C ILE A 83 -2.70 3.44 -14.21
N ALA A 84 -2.01 3.90 -13.18
CA ALA A 84 -2.35 5.13 -12.46
C ALA A 84 -2.11 6.41 -13.30
N ASN A 85 -1.41 6.32 -14.42
CA ASN A 85 -1.06 7.42 -15.30
C ASN A 85 -1.48 7.16 -16.77
N HIS A 86 -2.75 6.84 -17.00
CA HIS A 86 -3.34 6.66 -18.32
C HIS A 86 -2.68 5.58 -19.19
N GLY A 87 -2.10 4.52 -18.59
CA GLY A 87 -1.46 3.42 -19.32
C GLY A 87 -0.11 3.76 -19.98
N ARG A 88 0.58 4.79 -19.48
CA ARG A 88 1.82 5.30 -20.08
C ARG A 88 2.96 5.48 -19.10
N ILE A 89 4.19 5.37 -19.61
CA ILE A 89 5.43 5.82 -18.96
C ILE A 89 5.79 7.20 -19.49
N GLU A 90 5.83 7.34 -20.83
CA GLU A 90 6.16 8.57 -21.54
C GLU A 90 4.90 9.37 -21.90
N LYS A 91 5.07 10.67 -22.09
CA LYS A 91 3.96 11.65 -22.18
C LYS A 91 2.91 11.33 -23.27
N TYR A 92 3.27 10.72 -24.37
CA TYR A 92 2.38 10.49 -25.50
C TYR A 92 2.31 9.02 -25.96
N ASN A 93 2.98 8.12 -25.25
CA ASN A 93 2.99 6.69 -25.58
C ASN A 93 2.12 5.91 -24.58
N HIS A 94 0.90 5.54 -24.99
CA HIS A 94 -0.04 4.76 -24.20
C HIS A 94 0.05 3.30 -24.65
N GLU A 95 0.55 2.43 -23.77
CA GLU A 95 0.74 1.00 -24.10
C GLU A 95 -0.53 0.18 -23.84
N PHE A 96 -1.38 0.63 -22.93
CA PHE A 96 -2.66 0.00 -22.59
C PHE A 96 -3.60 1.00 -21.89
N GLU A 97 -4.83 0.58 -21.62
CA GLU A 97 -5.81 1.41 -20.92
C GLU A 97 -5.41 1.65 -19.46
N GLY A 98 -5.47 2.89 -19.02
CA GLY A 98 -5.17 3.30 -17.67
C GLY A 98 -6.13 4.36 -17.14
N ARG A 99 -5.88 4.84 -15.93
CA ARG A 99 -6.71 5.83 -15.24
C ARG A 99 -5.87 7.01 -14.79
N ASN A 100 -6.51 8.09 -14.40
CA ASN A 100 -5.88 9.12 -13.59
C ASN A 100 -6.10 8.75 -12.12
N SER A 101 -5.11 8.13 -11.50
CA SER A 101 -5.11 7.73 -10.09
C SER A 101 -3.77 8.09 -9.45
N ARG A 102 -3.35 9.33 -9.66
CA ARG A 102 -2.09 9.88 -9.15
C ARG A 102 -2.32 10.45 -7.75
N LEU A 103 -1.24 10.56 -6.98
CA LEU A 103 -1.20 11.32 -5.74
C LEU A 103 -0.85 12.78 -6.07
N ASP A 104 -1.70 13.72 -5.67
CA ASP A 104 -1.44 15.14 -5.81
C ASP A 104 -0.23 15.56 -4.97
N GLY A 105 0.63 16.44 -5.52
CA GLY A 105 1.85 16.90 -4.85
C GLY A 105 1.58 17.55 -3.49
N ILE A 106 0.46 18.25 -3.34
CA ILE A 106 0.04 18.83 -2.06
C ILE A 106 -0.25 17.76 -1.01
N GLN A 107 -0.96 16.68 -1.39
CA GLN A 107 -1.23 15.56 -0.49
C GLN A 107 0.05 14.83 -0.11
N ALA A 108 0.96 14.65 -1.07
CA ALA A 108 2.27 14.05 -0.81
C ALA A 108 3.10 14.89 0.17
N ALA A 109 3.08 16.22 0.05
CA ALA A 109 3.76 17.12 0.98
C ALA A 109 3.22 17.01 2.40
N ILE A 110 1.89 16.97 2.56
CA ILE A 110 1.22 16.80 3.86
C ILE A 110 1.61 15.44 4.47
N LEU A 111 1.56 14.37 3.69
CA LEU A 111 1.95 13.03 4.14
C LEU A 111 3.42 12.97 4.55
N SER A 112 4.32 13.65 3.83
CA SER A 112 5.75 13.71 4.14
C SER A 112 6.04 14.37 5.47
N VAL A 113 5.27 15.40 5.84
CA VAL A 113 5.36 16.04 7.17
C VAL A 113 4.85 15.08 8.25
N LYS A 114 3.67 14.51 8.06
CA LYS A 114 3.00 13.63 9.04
C LYS A 114 3.72 12.30 9.25
N LEU A 115 4.36 11.77 8.21
CA LEU A 115 5.10 10.49 8.28
C LEU A 115 6.19 10.50 9.36
N LYS A 116 6.83 11.64 9.61
CA LYS A 116 7.86 11.79 10.64
C LYS A 116 7.33 11.55 12.05
N HIS A 117 6.03 11.67 12.26
CA HIS A 117 5.35 11.51 13.54
C HIS A 117 4.58 10.20 13.68
N LEU A 118 4.48 9.42 12.59
CA LEU A 118 3.61 8.24 12.53
C LEU A 118 3.92 7.23 13.63
N GLU A 119 5.19 6.94 13.86
CA GLU A 119 5.62 5.95 14.86
C GLU A 119 5.22 6.38 16.28
N SER A 120 5.42 7.64 16.63
CA SER A 120 5.00 8.17 17.93
C SER A 120 3.49 8.12 18.11
N TRP A 121 2.71 8.39 17.06
CA TRP A 121 1.25 8.30 17.11
C TRP A 121 0.75 6.86 17.24
N ILE A 122 1.41 5.90 16.58
CA ILE A 122 1.09 4.48 16.72
C ILE A 122 1.35 4.04 18.16
N ASN A 123 2.53 4.34 18.71
CA ASN A 123 2.90 3.97 20.07
C ASN A 123 1.98 4.59 21.15
N SER A 124 1.36 5.72 20.85
CA SER A 124 0.39 6.35 21.75
C SER A 124 -1.00 5.69 21.73
N ARG A 125 -1.25 4.74 20.83
CA ARG A 125 -2.51 4.00 20.68
C ARG A 125 -2.45 2.56 21.15
N VAL A 126 -1.24 2.07 21.43
CA VAL A 126 -0.94 0.76 21.98
C VAL A 126 -0.73 0.88 23.50
#